data_6d771ccf36c2250504efdd972ec19f62
#
_entry.id   6d771ccf36c2250504efdd972ec19f62
#
_cell.length_a   1.000
_cell.length_b   1.000
_cell.length_c   1.000
_cell.angle_alpha   90.00
_cell.angle_beta   90.00
_cell.angle_gamma   90.00
#
_symmetry.space_group_name_H-M   'P 1'
#
loop_
_entity.id
_entity.type
_entity.pdbx_description
1 polymer ?
#
loop_
_entity_poly.entity_id
_entity_poly.type
_entity_poly.pdbx_seq_one_letter_code
_entity_poly.pdbx_strand_id
1 'polypeptide(L)'
;TTLLARQHGRVFTERFGGFPVKIGVLSRMTLTATAKQIRADLETGDVQIVIGTHALLAKSIKFNNLGLLIVDEEQHFGVAQKERLKELRGDIHVLTLSATPIPRTLQMALSGVREMSLIATPPVDRLAVRTFVGPWDGVVLREAIKREMFRGGQVFCVCPRIADLQRVFDRLATLVPDARILSAHGQMPAAELDDVMTRFADGEADILLSTNIVESGIDIPSANTMIIHRADMFGLSQLYQLRGRVGRGRQRAYAYLTSDPNRMLTPHARRRLEVMQTLDTLGAGFTLASYDMDIRGAGNLLGDEQSGHVREVGVELYQEMLRQAVEAARSGTRDEEPEIEWTPQLNLGLEVRIPEEYVADLTVRLSLYRRIANMDVAAEADSLVAELVDRFGPLPEPVRNLFAVIELKQLCKRVNIEKVDAGPKGLSIAFRGNEFAKPDQLVAWIAGKAGKVRLGADHRMVMQQAMPRAEDRPQACKVLVQELLALVV
;
A
#
# COMPACT_ATOMS: atom_id res chain seq x y z
N THR A 1 -2.23 -6.17 -19.82
CA THR A 1 -2.40 -5.58 -21.16
C THR A 1 -1.97 -6.57 -22.24
N THR A 2 -2.44 -6.41 -23.50
CA THR A 2 -2.09 -7.27 -24.64
C THR A 2 -0.59 -7.20 -24.95
N LEU A 3 -0.03 -5.99 -24.86
CA LEU A 3 1.40 -5.76 -25.10
C LEU A 3 2.28 -6.47 -24.07
N LEU A 4 1.91 -6.40 -22.78
CA LEU A 4 2.63 -7.11 -21.72
C LEU A 4 2.59 -8.63 -21.90
N ALA A 5 1.42 -9.19 -22.28
CA ALA A 5 1.30 -10.62 -22.58
C ALA A 5 2.21 -11.04 -23.74
N ARG A 6 2.33 -10.19 -24.79
CA ARG A 6 3.24 -10.43 -25.93
C ARG A 6 4.72 -10.37 -25.50
N GLN A 7 5.10 -9.39 -24.66
CA GLN A 7 6.45 -9.29 -24.11
C GLN A 7 6.81 -10.50 -23.28
N HIS A 8 5.94 -10.92 -22.36
CA HIS A 8 6.15 -12.17 -21.60
C HIS A 8 6.25 -13.38 -22.51
N GLY A 9 5.38 -13.49 -23.50
CA GLY A 9 5.44 -14.58 -24.48
C GLY A 9 6.80 -14.69 -25.15
N ARG A 10 7.34 -13.55 -25.63
CA ARG A 10 8.67 -13.51 -26.25
C ARG A 10 9.76 -13.93 -25.26
N VAL A 11 9.79 -13.35 -24.07
CA VAL A 11 10.84 -13.62 -23.05
C VAL A 11 10.80 -15.08 -22.61
N PHE A 12 9.61 -15.65 -22.40
CA PHE A 12 9.49 -17.06 -22.03
C PHE A 12 9.91 -17.99 -23.18
N THR A 13 9.53 -17.67 -24.42
CA THR A 13 9.96 -18.45 -25.58
C THR A 13 11.48 -18.43 -25.73
N GLU A 14 12.12 -17.28 -25.53
CA GLU A 14 13.58 -17.17 -25.56
C GLU A 14 14.25 -17.96 -24.41
N ARG A 15 13.71 -17.87 -23.19
CA ARG A 15 14.29 -18.55 -22.01
C ARG A 15 14.10 -20.06 -22.03
N PHE A 16 12.99 -20.54 -22.57
CA PHE A 16 12.70 -21.97 -22.71
C PHE A 16 13.15 -22.54 -24.06
N GLY A 17 13.88 -21.75 -24.86
CA GLY A 17 14.48 -22.24 -26.11
C GLY A 17 15.39 -23.45 -25.84
N GLY A 18 15.13 -24.57 -26.51
CA GLY A 18 15.82 -25.83 -26.33
C GLY A 18 15.24 -26.78 -25.26
N PHE A 19 14.22 -26.36 -24.53
CA PHE A 19 13.46 -27.24 -23.63
C PHE A 19 12.20 -27.77 -24.32
N PRO A 20 11.72 -28.97 -24.00
CA PRO A 20 10.48 -29.56 -24.58
C PRO A 20 9.24 -28.94 -23.92
N VAL A 21 9.14 -27.61 -23.94
CA VAL A 21 8.05 -26.84 -23.35
C VAL A 21 7.34 -26.03 -24.44
N LYS A 22 6.04 -26.30 -24.64
CA LYS A 22 5.22 -25.54 -25.56
C LYS A 22 4.54 -24.38 -24.84
N ILE A 23 4.73 -23.17 -25.39
CA ILE A 23 4.22 -21.93 -24.83
C ILE A 23 3.11 -21.38 -25.72
N GLY A 24 1.94 -21.13 -25.14
CA GLY A 24 0.80 -20.49 -25.82
C GLY A 24 0.65 -19.03 -25.37
N VAL A 25 0.31 -18.12 -26.29
CA VAL A 25 -0.03 -16.73 -25.95
C VAL A 25 -1.46 -16.44 -26.39
N LEU A 26 -2.32 -16.09 -25.41
CA LEU A 26 -3.72 -15.78 -25.62
C LEU A 26 -4.03 -14.33 -25.27
N SER A 27 -4.32 -13.54 -26.30
CA SER A 27 -4.72 -12.15 -26.17
C SER A 27 -5.75 -11.79 -27.24
N ARG A 28 -6.29 -10.59 -27.22
CA ARG A 28 -7.18 -10.09 -28.27
C ARG A 28 -6.54 -10.05 -29.67
N MET A 29 -5.22 -9.98 -29.74
CA MET A 29 -4.47 -9.94 -30.99
C MET A 29 -4.10 -11.33 -31.52
N THR A 30 -4.35 -12.38 -30.75
CA THR A 30 -4.09 -13.75 -31.20
C THR A 30 -5.11 -14.11 -32.27
N LEU A 31 -4.65 -14.54 -33.45
CA LEU A 31 -5.52 -14.97 -34.55
C LEU A 31 -6.51 -16.04 -34.09
N THR A 32 -7.74 -15.97 -34.59
CA THR A 32 -8.83 -16.82 -34.13
C THR A 32 -8.49 -18.30 -34.26
N ALA A 33 -7.86 -18.72 -35.37
CA ALA A 33 -7.42 -20.10 -35.58
C ALA A 33 -6.38 -20.55 -34.56
N THR A 34 -5.35 -19.70 -34.31
CA THR A 34 -4.31 -19.95 -33.30
C THR A 34 -4.89 -20.00 -31.90
N ALA A 35 -5.81 -19.09 -31.57
CA ALA A 35 -6.46 -19.04 -30.25
C ALA A 35 -7.32 -20.33 -30.03
N LYS A 36 -8.00 -20.85 -31.07
CA LYS A 36 -8.74 -22.09 -31.00
C LYS A 36 -7.81 -23.29 -30.77
N GLN A 37 -6.68 -23.32 -31.46
CA GLN A 37 -5.69 -24.38 -31.31
C GLN A 37 -5.10 -24.38 -29.91
N ILE A 38 -4.65 -23.20 -29.38
CA ILE A 38 -4.10 -23.10 -28.03
C ILE A 38 -5.10 -23.56 -26.97
N ARG A 39 -6.40 -23.23 -27.12
CA ARG A 39 -7.44 -23.71 -26.19
C ARG A 39 -7.60 -25.23 -26.22
N ALA A 40 -7.56 -25.85 -27.40
CA ALA A 40 -7.59 -27.30 -27.53
C ALA A 40 -6.34 -27.92 -26.88
N ASP A 41 -5.16 -27.39 -27.15
CA ASP A 41 -3.90 -27.85 -26.61
C ASP A 41 -3.80 -27.67 -25.07
N LEU A 42 -4.52 -26.70 -24.50
CA LEU A 42 -4.64 -26.54 -23.03
C LEU A 42 -5.54 -27.65 -22.42
N GLU A 43 -6.61 -28.03 -23.12
CA GLU A 43 -7.52 -29.05 -22.66
C GLU A 43 -6.89 -30.45 -22.77
N THR A 44 -6.01 -30.69 -23.75
CA THR A 44 -5.25 -31.95 -23.91
C THR A 44 -3.99 -32.00 -23.03
N GLY A 45 -3.45 -30.83 -22.61
CA GLY A 45 -2.20 -30.73 -21.86
C GLY A 45 -0.95 -30.61 -22.75
N ASP A 46 -1.10 -30.40 -24.05
CA ASP A 46 0.03 -30.24 -24.98
C ASP A 46 0.74 -28.89 -24.80
N VAL A 47 0.07 -27.87 -24.25
CA VAL A 47 0.65 -26.59 -23.87
C VAL A 47 0.92 -26.59 -22.36
N GLN A 48 2.20 -26.46 -21.99
CA GLN A 48 2.64 -26.48 -20.60
C GLN A 48 2.63 -25.09 -19.97
N ILE A 49 2.85 -24.02 -20.75
CA ILE A 49 2.81 -22.64 -20.27
C ILE A 49 1.87 -21.84 -21.16
N VAL A 50 0.90 -21.17 -20.55
CA VAL A 50 0.06 -20.21 -21.26
C VAL A 50 0.19 -18.82 -20.66
N ILE A 51 0.39 -17.84 -21.51
CA ILE A 51 0.51 -16.44 -21.14
C ILE A 51 -0.63 -15.67 -21.77
N GLY A 52 -1.30 -14.84 -21.02
CA GLY A 52 -2.41 -14.05 -21.57
C GLY A 52 -2.90 -12.96 -20.67
N THR A 53 -3.88 -12.23 -21.15
CA THR A 53 -4.61 -11.23 -20.38
C THR A 53 -5.68 -11.90 -19.51
N HIS A 54 -6.54 -11.11 -18.86
CA HIS A 54 -7.74 -11.60 -18.18
C HIS A 54 -8.64 -12.52 -19.04
N ALA A 55 -8.42 -12.58 -20.35
CA ALA A 55 -9.09 -13.53 -21.25
C ALA A 55 -8.86 -14.99 -20.84
N LEU A 56 -7.73 -15.31 -20.15
CA LEU A 56 -7.47 -16.63 -19.60
C LEU A 56 -8.43 -17.04 -18.47
N LEU A 57 -9.12 -16.09 -17.86
CA LEU A 57 -10.10 -16.33 -16.79
C LEU A 57 -11.51 -16.63 -17.33
N ALA A 58 -11.69 -16.66 -18.66
CA ALA A 58 -12.99 -16.98 -19.26
C ALA A 58 -13.37 -18.43 -18.93
N LYS A 59 -14.65 -18.65 -18.61
CA LYS A 59 -15.19 -19.99 -18.31
C LYS A 59 -15.04 -21.03 -19.47
N SER A 60 -14.83 -20.52 -20.69
CA SER A 60 -14.60 -21.34 -21.88
C SER A 60 -13.18 -21.94 -21.97
N ILE A 61 -12.27 -21.51 -21.10
CA ILE A 61 -10.90 -22.03 -21.04
C ILE A 61 -10.85 -23.14 -19.99
N LYS A 62 -10.44 -24.31 -20.42
CA LYS A 62 -10.25 -25.48 -19.57
C LYS A 62 -8.76 -25.80 -19.52
N PHE A 63 -8.25 -26.03 -18.32
CA PHE A 63 -6.88 -26.46 -18.07
C PHE A 63 -6.91 -27.97 -17.73
N ASN A 64 -6.07 -28.76 -18.37
CA ASN A 64 -5.98 -30.19 -18.08
C ASN A 64 -5.44 -30.44 -16.67
N ASN A 65 -4.29 -29.84 -16.37
CA ASN A 65 -3.61 -30.01 -15.06
C ASN A 65 -2.88 -28.70 -14.67
N LEU A 66 -3.64 -27.74 -14.14
CA LEU A 66 -3.08 -26.46 -13.71
C LEU A 66 -2.41 -26.63 -12.34
N GLY A 67 -1.09 -26.47 -12.26
CA GLY A 67 -0.31 -26.57 -11.02
C GLY A 67 0.14 -25.24 -10.46
N LEU A 68 0.39 -24.24 -11.34
CA LEU A 68 0.87 -22.93 -10.93
C LEU A 68 0.12 -21.82 -11.67
N LEU A 69 -0.39 -20.85 -10.90
CA LEU A 69 -0.98 -19.62 -11.42
C LEU A 69 -0.13 -18.42 -11.00
N ILE A 70 0.36 -17.66 -11.97
CA ILE A 70 1.09 -16.42 -11.74
C ILE A 70 0.20 -15.24 -12.14
N VAL A 71 0.00 -14.30 -11.21
CA VAL A 71 -0.81 -13.10 -11.41
C VAL A 71 0.05 -11.87 -11.23
N ASP A 72 0.24 -11.11 -12.31
CA ASP A 72 0.95 -9.83 -12.27
C ASP A 72 -0.06 -8.68 -12.10
N GLU A 73 0.26 -7.72 -11.21
CA GLU A 73 -0.54 -6.52 -10.94
C GLU A 73 -2.01 -6.83 -10.60
N GLU A 74 -2.25 -7.71 -9.60
CA GLU A 74 -3.59 -8.16 -9.15
C GLU A 74 -4.57 -6.99 -8.87
N GLN A 75 -4.07 -5.81 -8.52
CA GLN A 75 -4.88 -4.63 -8.25
C GLN A 75 -5.67 -4.12 -9.46
N HIS A 76 -5.24 -4.44 -10.68
CA HIS A 76 -5.92 -4.05 -11.91
C HIS A 76 -7.09 -4.97 -12.29
N PHE A 77 -7.30 -6.08 -11.55
CA PHE A 77 -8.43 -6.97 -11.81
C PHE A 77 -9.72 -6.48 -11.16
N GLY A 78 -10.81 -6.52 -11.93
CA GLY A 78 -12.16 -6.25 -11.42
C GLY A 78 -12.69 -7.37 -10.51
N VAL A 79 -13.84 -7.14 -9.87
CA VAL A 79 -14.45 -8.06 -8.90
C VAL A 79 -14.70 -9.44 -9.48
N ALA A 80 -15.33 -9.53 -10.67
CA ALA A 80 -15.62 -10.82 -11.33
C ALA A 80 -14.37 -11.62 -11.65
N GLN A 81 -13.28 -10.95 -12.00
CA GLN A 81 -12.00 -11.59 -12.29
C GLN A 81 -11.34 -12.11 -11.01
N LYS A 82 -11.44 -11.36 -9.91
CA LYS A 82 -10.95 -11.78 -8.59
C LYS A 82 -11.73 -12.98 -8.04
N GLU A 83 -13.04 -13.01 -8.24
CA GLU A 83 -13.85 -14.19 -7.87
C GLU A 83 -13.43 -15.43 -8.68
N ARG A 84 -13.23 -15.29 -10.00
CA ARG A 84 -12.75 -16.41 -10.82
C ARG A 84 -11.34 -16.88 -10.41
N LEU A 85 -10.45 -15.97 -10.04
CA LEU A 85 -9.14 -16.31 -9.47
C LEU A 85 -9.27 -17.10 -8.17
N LYS A 86 -10.23 -16.77 -7.32
CA LYS A 86 -10.50 -17.53 -6.08
C LYS A 86 -10.97 -18.96 -6.38
N GLU A 87 -11.86 -19.14 -7.36
CA GLU A 87 -12.31 -20.47 -7.77
C GLU A 87 -11.15 -21.37 -8.25
N LEU A 88 -10.16 -20.78 -8.94
CA LEU A 88 -8.98 -21.51 -9.43
C LEU A 88 -7.95 -21.80 -8.32
N ARG A 89 -8.00 -21.10 -7.18
CA ARG A 89 -6.99 -21.20 -6.10
C ARG A 89 -7.10 -22.46 -5.23
N GLY A 90 -8.18 -23.23 -5.34
CA GLY A 90 -8.48 -24.31 -4.38
C GLY A 90 -7.37 -25.35 -4.22
N ASP A 91 -6.73 -25.76 -5.33
CA ASP A 91 -5.80 -26.89 -5.36
C ASP A 91 -4.48 -26.59 -6.10
N ILE A 92 -4.14 -25.32 -6.33
CA ILE A 92 -2.96 -24.92 -7.10
C ILE A 92 -2.07 -23.93 -6.35
N HIS A 93 -0.79 -23.90 -6.70
CA HIS A 93 0.11 -22.86 -6.24
C HIS A 93 -0.22 -21.53 -6.90
N VAL A 94 -0.26 -20.44 -6.11
CA VAL A 94 -0.56 -19.10 -6.61
C VAL A 94 0.53 -18.12 -6.20
N LEU A 95 1.17 -17.52 -7.21
CA LEU A 95 2.14 -16.45 -7.05
C LEU A 95 1.53 -15.14 -7.55
N THR A 96 1.45 -14.14 -6.69
CA THR A 96 1.02 -12.79 -7.07
C THR A 96 2.20 -11.83 -6.98
N LEU A 97 2.34 -10.99 -8.00
CA LEU A 97 3.39 -10.00 -8.12
C LEU A 97 2.78 -8.60 -8.04
N SER A 98 3.45 -7.68 -7.35
CA SER A 98 3.06 -6.26 -7.32
C SER A 98 4.30 -5.39 -7.10
N ALA A 99 4.37 -4.28 -7.83
CA ALA A 99 5.41 -3.27 -7.62
C ALA A 99 5.08 -2.36 -6.42
N THR A 100 3.79 -2.20 -6.11
CA THR A 100 3.28 -1.38 -5.01
C THR A 100 2.22 -2.19 -4.26
N PRO A 101 2.58 -2.87 -3.17
CA PRO A 101 1.60 -3.61 -2.40
C PRO A 101 0.50 -2.66 -1.90
N ILE A 102 -0.76 -3.07 -2.10
CA ILE A 102 -1.89 -2.35 -1.54
C ILE A 102 -1.77 -2.40 -0.01
N PRO A 103 -2.11 -1.33 0.73
CA PRO A 103 -2.07 -1.33 2.21
C PRO A 103 -2.73 -2.56 2.84
N ARG A 104 -3.86 -3.03 2.28
CA ARG A 104 -4.54 -4.26 2.71
C ARG A 104 -3.68 -5.52 2.53
N THR A 105 -2.98 -5.66 1.39
CA THR A 105 -2.09 -6.81 1.15
C THR A 105 -0.92 -6.79 2.13
N LEU A 106 -0.41 -5.60 2.43
CA LEU A 106 0.64 -5.40 3.42
C LEU A 106 0.16 -5.78 4.84
N GLN A 107 -1.05 -5.35 5.22
CA GLN A 107 -1.67 -5.75 6.49
C GLN A 107 -1.84 -7.27 6.61
N MET A 108 -2.32 -7.93 5.56
CA MET A 108 -2.47 -9.40 5.53
C MET A 108 -1.13 -10.12 5.63
N ALA A 109 -0.06 -9.56 5.09
CA ALA A 109 1.29 -10.11 5.25
C ALA A 109 1.83 -9.90 6.67
N LEU A 110 1.58 -8.73 7.25
CA LEU A 110 1.98 -8.41 8.62
C LEU A 110 1.26 -9.28 9.67
N SER A 111 -0.01 -9.61 9.41
CA SER A 111 -0.80 -10.50 10.27
C SER A 111 -0.51 -12.01 10.05
N GLY A 112 0.44 -12.37 9.18
CA GLY A 112 0.77 -13.77 8.89
C GLY A 112 -0.27 -14.52 8.06
N VAL A 113 -1.32 -13.85 7.61
CA VAL A 113 -2.40 -14.45 6.78
C VAL A 113 -1.89 -14.77 5.38
N ARG A 114 -0.91 -14.01 4.89
CA ARG A 114 -0.31 -14.18 3.55
C ARG A 114 1.21 -14.09 3.65
N GLU A 115 1.89 -15.06 3.07
CA GLU A 115 3.34 -15.00 2.91
C GLU A 115 3.71 -13.93 1.88
N MET A 116 4.74 -13.15 2.18
CA MET A 116 5.26 -12.12 1.29
C MET A 116 6.77 -12.15 1.26
N SER A 117 7.34 -12.17 0.06
CA SER A 117 8.76 -11.99 -0.18
C SER A 117 9.03 -10.65 -0.84
N LEU A 118 10.06 -9.96 -0.40
CA LEU A 118 10.47 -8.66 -0.95
C LEU A 118 11.72 -8.85 -1.82
N ILE A 119 11.65 -8.45 -3.09
CA ILE A 119 12.79 -8.37 -3.99
C ILE A 119 13.34 -6.94 -3.91
N ALA A 120 14.33 -6.72 -3.04
CA ALA A 120 14.91 -5.40 -2.77
C ALA A 120 16.26 -5.15 -3.46
N THR A 121 16.95 -6.22 -3.88
CA THR A 121 18.28 -6.11 -4.50
C THR A 121 18.15 -5.78 -5.99
N PRO A 122 18.64 -4.61 -6.45
CA PRO A 122 18.64 -4.28 -7.88
C PRO A 122 19.65 -5.15 -8.64
N PRO A 123 19.47 -5.37 -9.96
CA PRO A 123 20.51 -5.90 -10.82
C PRO A 123 21.77 -5.02 -10.76
N VAL A 124 22.95 -5.64 -10.85
CA VAL A 124 24.24 -4.95 -10.68
C VAL A 124 24.41 -3.75 -11.62
N ASP A 125 23.92 -3.85 -12.85
CA ASP A 125 24.05 -2.79 -13.88
C ASP A 125 22.94 -1.74 -13.82
N ARG A 126 22.00 -1.81 -12.87
CA ARG A 126 20.86 -0.89 -12.81
C ARG A 126 21.24 0.39 -12.07
N LEU A 127 21.18 1.50 -12.78
CA LEU A 127 21.41 2.83 -12.21
C LEU A 127 20.12 3.40 -11.64
N ALA A 128 20.20 4.05 -10.47
CA ALA A 128 19.08 4.77 -9.89
C ALA A 128 18.55 5.86 -10.83
N VAL A 129 17.22 6.02 -10.89
CA VAL A 129 16.56 7.05 -11.68
C VAL A 129 16.70 8.40 -10.97
N ARG A 130 17.38 9.36 -11.59
CA ARG A 130 17.47 10.72 -11.04
C ARG A 130 16.13 11.43 -11.15
N THR A 131 15.56 11.82 -10.02
CA THR A 131 14.25 12.45 -9.95
C THR A 131 14.38 13.94 -9.65
N PHE A 132 13.77 14.78 -10.49
CA PHE A 132 13.72 16.23 -10.35
C PHE A 132 12.27 16.66 -10.13
N VAL A 133 12.05 17.52 -9.16
CA VAL A 133 10.74 18.09 -8.84
C VAL A 133 10.82 19.60 -9.02
N GLY A 134 9.91 20.19 -9.79
CA GLY A 134 9.91 21.63 -10.02
C GLY A 134 8.71 22.10 -10.87
N PRO A 135 8.62 23.40 -11.14
CA PRO A 135 7.62 23.90 -12.07
C PRO A 135 7.92 23.43 -13.50
N TRP A 136 6.91 23.50 -14.40
CA TRP A 136 7.11 23.27 -15.83
C TRP A 136 8.05 24.35 -16.40
N ASP A 137 9.29 23.97 -16.65
CA ASP A 137 10.31 24.84 -17.25
C ASP A 137 10.65 24.34 -18.65
N GLY A 138 10.34 25.17 -19.68
CA GLY A 138 10.56 24.80 -21.08
C GLY A 138 12.04 24.62 -21.43
N VAL A 139 12.95 25.39 -20.83
CA VAL A 139 14.39 25.28 -21.10
C VAL A 139 14.92 23.94 -20.57
N VAL A 140 14.62 23.62 -19.35
CA VAL A 140 15.04 22.37 -18.69
C VAL A 140 14.51 21.16 -19.44
N LEU A 141 13.21 21.18 -19.80
CA LEU A 141 12.57 20.04 -20.49
C LEU A 141 13.09 19.89 -21.92
N ARG A 142 13.34 20.99 -22.64
CA ARG A 142 13.97 20.94 -23.97
C ARG A 142 15.34 20.28 -23.92
N GLU A 143 16.19 20.68 -22.99
CA GLU A 143 17.51 20.08 -22.81
C GLU A 143 17.43 18.61 -22.43
N ALA A 144 16.49 18.25 -21.58
CA ALA A 144 16.25 16.86 -21.18
C ALA A 144 15.85 15.98 -22.37
N ILE A 145 14.91 16.46 -23.20
CA ILE A 145 14.44 15.75 -24.40
C ILE A 145 15.55 15.64 -25.43
N LYS A 146 16.24 16.74 -25.75
CA LYS A 146 17.33 16.74 -26.71
C LYS A 146 18.48 15.83 -26.32
N ARG A 147 18.85 15.82 -25.04
CA ARG A 147 19.85 14.88 -24.50
C ARG A 147 19.44 13.43 -24.69
N GLU A 148 18.14 13.11 -24.49
CA GLU A 148 17.63 11.75 -24.68
C GLU A 148 17.68 11.35 -26.15
N MET A 149 17.20 12.22 -27.05
CA MET A 149 17.23 12.00 -28.49
C MET A 149 18.68 11.85 -29.03
N PHE A 150 19.61 12.67 -28.51
CA PHE A 150 21.01 12.63 -28.92
C PHE A 150 21.70 11.30 -28.62
N ARG A 151 21.31 10.65 -27.50
CA ARG A 151 21.84 9.32 -27.14
C ARG A 151 21.04 8.16 -27.74
N GLY A 152 20.11 8.44 -28.67
CA GLY A 152 19.26 7.45 -29.33
C GLY A 152 18.16 6.87 -28.44
N GLY A 153 17.84 7.55 -27.31
CA GLY A 153 16.78 7.15 -26.41
C GLY A 153 15.44 7.82 -26.73
N GLN A 154 14.43 7.44 -25.96
CA GLN A 154 13.05 7.91 -26.09
C GLN A 154 12.53 8.52 -24.80
N VAL A 155 11.47 9.33 -24.89
CA VAL A 155 10.88 10.08 -23.80
C VAL A 155 9.44 9.68 -23.58
N PHE A 156 9.06 9.36 -22.34
CA PHE A 156 7.66 9.35 -21.93
C PHE A 156 7.27 10.74 -21.41
N CYS A 157 6.15 11.27 -21.90
CA CYS A 157 5.51 12.46 -21.35
C CYS A 157 4.09 12.09 -20.91
N VAL A 158 3.81 12.15 -19.59
CA VAL A 158 2.54 11.68 -19.01
C VAL A 158 1.74 12.85 -18.49
N CYS A 159 0.45 12.90 -18.87
CA CYS A 159 -0.53 13.87 -18.43
C CYS A 159 -1.60 13.22 -17.53
N PRO A 160 -2.14 13.95 -16.52
CA PRO A 160 -3.18 13.38 -15.66
C PRO A 160 -4.54 13.25 -16.36
N ARG A 161 -4.80 14.05 -17.39
CA ARG A 161 -6.10 14.13 -18.08
C ARG A 161 -5.94 14.13 -19.59
N ILE A 162 -6.92 13.55 -20.28
CA ILE A 162 -7.00 13.59 -21.75
C ILE A 162 -7.10 15.03 -22.25
N ALA A 163 -7.86 15.89 -21.55
CA ALA A 163 -8.01 17.30 -21.91
C ALA A 163 -6.68 18.11 -21.90
N ASP A 164 -5.67 17.63 -21.20
CA ASP A 164 -4.36 18.30 -21.16
C ASP A 164 -3.46 17.89 -22.34
N LEU A 165 -3.74 16.77 -23.01
CA LEU A 165 -2.86 16.20 -24.05
C LEU A 165 -2.60 17.17 -25.20
N GLN A 166 -3.65 17.77 -25.77
CA GLN A 166 -3.46 18.67 -26.93
C GLN A 166 -2.59 19.87 -26.56
N ARG A 167 -2.85 20.51 -25.42
CA ARG A 167 -2.08 21.65 -24.95
C ARG A 167 -0.59 21.29 -24.70
N VAL A 168 -0.35 20.10 -24.13
CA VAL A 168 1.03 19.64 -23.89
C VAL A 168 1.69 19.23 -25.20
N PHE A 169 0.95 18.63 -26.14
CA PHE A 169 1.44 18.34 -27.50
C PHE A 169 1.95 19.61 -28.20
N ASP A 170 1.13 20.69 -28.24
CA ASP A 170 1.48 21.95 -28.87
C ASP A 170 2.72 22.59 -28.23
N ARG A 171 2.83 22.50 -26.90
CA ARG A 171 4.01 22.96 -26.17
C ARG A 171 5.26 22.14 -26.51
N LEU A 172 5.17 20.83 -26.58
CA LEU A 172 6.29 19.96 -26.96
C LEU A 172 6.73 20.18 -28.42
N ALA A 173 5.78 20.30 -29.34
CA ALA A 173 6.06 20.58 -30.73
C ALA A 173 6.77 21.95 -30.93
N THR A 174 6.44 22.94 -30.10
CA THR A 174 7.15 24.23 -30.07
C THR A 174 8.54 24.13 -29.45
N LEU A 175 8.69 23.34 -28.37
CA LEU A 175 9.96 23.18 -27.65
C LEU A 175 11.01 22.41 -28.45
N VAL A 176 10.57 21.32 -29.10
CA VAL A 176 11.42 20.39 -29.86
C VAL A 176 10.77 20.05 -31.21
N PRO A 177 10.82 20.98 -32.18
CA PRO A 177 10.16 20.83 -33.48
C PRO A 177 10.63 19.61 -34.28
N ASP A 178 11.85 19.16 -34.04
CA ASP A 178 12.47 18.03 -34.72
C ASP A 178 12.05 16.67 -34.15
N ALA A 179 11.34 16.65 -33.01
CA ALA A 179 10.94 15.41 -32.36
C ALA A 179 9.65 14.84 -32.96
N ARG A 180 9.65 13.53 -33.19
CA ARG A 180 8.46 12.79 -33.61
C ARG A 180 7.64 12.42 -32.36
N ILE A 181 6.41 12.92 -32.28
CA ILE A 181 5.56 12.76 -31.12
C ILE A 181 4.37 11.87 -31.48
N LEU A 182 4.20 10.76 -30.75
CA LEU A 182 2.98 9.97 -30.75
C LEU A 182 2.15 10.30 -29.51
N SER A 183 0.81 10.26 -29.67
CA SER A 183 -0.12 10.51 -28.56
C SER A 183 -0.99 9.30 -28.31
N ALA A 184 -1.24 8.97 -27.02
CA ALA A 184 -2.04 7.82 -26.63
C ALA A 184 -2.83 8.07 -25.35
N HIS A 185 -4.06 7.54 -25.26
CA HIS A 185 -4.91 7.64 -24.06
C HIS A 185 -5.89 6.47 -23.94
N GLY A 186 -6.41 6.24 -22.73
CA GLY A 186 -7.23 5.09 -22.42
C GLY A 186 -8.61 5.03 -23.09
N GLN A 187 -9.06 6.12 -23.74
CA GLN A 187 -10.32 6.15 -24.51
C GLN A 187 -10.14 5.80 -25.99
N MET A 188 -8.89 5.63 -26.45
CA MET A 188 -8.63 5.15 -27.80
C MET A 188 -9.12 3.73 -28.00
N PRO A 189 -9.56 3.35 -29.23
CA PRO A 189 -9.80 1.96 -29.58
C PRO A 189 -8.57 1.11 -29.25
N ALA A 190 -8.79 -0.09 -28.72
CA ALA A 190 -7.69 -0.91 -28.23
C ALA A 190 -6.68 -1.28 -29.34
N ALA A 191 -7.13 -1.44 -30.57
CA ALA A 191 -6.26 -1.74 -31.71
C ALA A 191 -5.35 -0.53 -32.06
N GLU A 192 -5.90 0.67 -32.03
CA GLU A 192 -5.16 1.91 -32.27
C GLU A 192 -4.13 2.16 -31.17
N LEU A 193 -4.53 1.94 -29.90
CA LEU A 193 -3.63 2.04 -28.76
C LEU A 193 -2.46 1.05 -28.87
N ASP A 194 -2.75 -0.21 -29.21
CA ASP A 194 -1.73 -1.24 -29.40
C ASP A 194 -0.79 -0.92 -30.58
N ASP A 195 -1.31 -0.29 -31.65
CA ASP A 195 -0.50 0.18 -32.79
C ASP A 195 0.46 1.30 -32.36
N VAL A 196 -0.07 2.34 -31.74
CA VAL A 196 0.75 3.47 -31.24
C VAL A 196 1.85 2.99 -30.29
N MET A 197 1.52 2.09 -29.37
CA MET A 197 2.49 1.54 -28.42
C MET A 197 3.55 0.68 -29.10
N THR A 198 3.17 -0.08 -30.12
CA THR A 198 4.11 -0.88 -30.92
C THR A 198 5.06 0.01 -31.70
N ARG A 199 4.55 0.99 -32.43
CA ARG A 199 5.35 1.96 -33.19
C ARG A 199 6.33 2.72 -32.29
N PHE A 200 5.89 3.10 -31.09
CA PHE A 200 6.80 3.72 -30.12
C PHE A 200 7.88 2.73 -29.66
N ALA A 201 7.52 1.50 -29.33
CA ALA A 201 8.49 0.47 -28.92
C ALA A 201 9.51 0.13 -30.02
N ASP A 202 9.10 0.20 -31.30
CA ASP A 202 9.95 -0.03 -32.47
C ASP A 202 10.81 1.21 -32.83
N GLY A 203 10.72 2.31 -32.07
CA GLY A 203 11.55 3.51 -32.25
C GLY A 203 11.07 4.46 -33.34
N GLU A 204 9.83 4.34 -33.81
CA GLU A 204 9.27 5.24 -34.83
C GLU A 204 8.99 6.66 -34.31
N ALA A 205 8.97 6.87 -32.99
CA ALA A 205 8.81 8.16 -32.38
C ALA A 205 9.79 8.39 -31.22
N ASP A 206 10.11 9.65 -30.98
CA ASP A 206 11.06 10.10 -29.98
C ASP A 206 10.35 10.39 -28.65
N ILE A 207 9.08 10.81 -28.71
CA ILE A 207 8.26 11.13 -27.53
C ILE A 207 6.92 10.38 -27.61
N LEU A 208 6.56 9.69 -26.53
CA LEU A 208 5.18 9.22 -26.30
C LEU A 208 4.50 10.14 -25.31
N LEU A 209 3.56 10.93 -25.78
CA LEU A 209 2.67 11.73 -24.94
C LEU A 209 1.43 10.92 -24.58
N SER A 210 1.18 10.68 -23.30
CA SER A 210 0.07 9.81 -22.91
C SER A 210 -0.58 10.23 -21.60
N THR A 211 -1.75 9.65 -21.31
CA THR A 211 -2.26 9.57 -19.94
C THR A 211 -1.54 8.43 -19.20
N ASN A 212 -1.99 8.09 -17.99
CA ASN A 212 -1.37 7.05 -17.13
C ASN A 212 -1.43 5.61 -17.69
N ILE A 213 -1.75 5.41 -18.97
CA ILE A 213 -1.71 4.09 -19.62
C ILE A 213 -0.33 3.42 -19.56
N VAL A 214 0.74 4.22 -19.49
CA VAL A 214 2.12 3.74 -19.36
C VAL A 214 2.36 3.06 -18.01
N GLU A 215 1.51 3.27 -17.02
CA GLU A 215 1.52 2.59 -15.72
C GLU A 215 1.39 1.04 -15.87
N SER A 216 0.82 0.55 -16.96
CA SER A 216 0.42 -0.85 -17.17
C SER A 216 1.54 -1.80 -17.64
N GLY A 217 2.70 -1.82 -16.97
CA GLY A 217 3.68 -2.92 -17.14
C GLY A 217 4.55 -2.93 -18.39
N ILE A 218 4.49 -1.92 -19.25
CA ILE A 218 5.23 -1.88 -20.51
C ILE A 218 6.73 -1.68 -20.24
N ASP A 219 7.55 -2.51 -20.90
CA ASP A 219 9.01 -2.40 -20.88
C ASP A 219 9.54 -1.90 -22.22
N ILE A 220 10.06 -0.69 -22.24
CA ILE A 220 10.70 -0.08 -23.40
C ILE A 220 12.10 0.37 -22.97
N PRO A 221 13.13 -0.44 -23.21
CA PRO A 221 14.50 -0.18 -22.74
C PRO A 221 15.14 1.10 -23.28
N SER A 222 14.68 1.58 -24.43
CA SER A 222 15.11 2.84 -25.05
C SER A 222 14.53 4.08 -24.37
N ALA A 223 13.42 3.96 -23.61
CA ALA A 223 12.79 5.07 -22.93
C ALA A 223 13.43 5.31 -21.55
N ASN A 224 14.35 6.27 -21.47
CA ASN A 224 15.10 6.56 -20.23
C ASN A 224 14.85 7.97 -19.67
N THR A 225 13.96 8.74 -20.27
CA THR A 225 13.49 10.02 -19.71
C THR A 225 11.97 10.00 -19.55
N MET A 226 11.50 10.32 -18.34
CA MET A 226 10.08 10.44 -17.96
C MET A 226 9.79 11.90 -17.61
N ILE A 227 8.80 12.49 -18.25
CA ILE A 227 8.25 13.81 -17.91
C ILE A 227 6.82 13.61 -17.42
N ILE A 228 6.51 14.01 -16.19
CA ILE A 228 5.16 13.93 -15.63
C ILE A 228 4.60 15.35 -15.51
N HIS A 229 3.66 15.68 -16.38
CA HIS A 229 2.96 16.95 -16.35
C HIS A 229 1.95 16.98 -15.20
N ARG A 230 1.93 18.06 -14.40
CA ARG A 230 1.06 18.19 -13.26
C ARG A 230 1.16 16.99 -12.30
N ALA A 231 2.39 16.66 -11.91
CA ALA A 231 2.67 15.57 -10.98
C ALA A 231 1.93 15.70 -9.64
N ASP A 232 1.55 16.91 -9.26
CA ASP A 232 0.70 17.22 -8.09
C ASP A 232 -0.67 16.53 -8.11
N MET A 233 -1.15 16.13 -9.28
CA MET A 233 -2.44 15.47 -9.47
C MET A 233 -2.40 13.95 -9.38
N PHE A 234 -1.22 13.35 -9.32
CA PHE A 234 -1.04 11.91 -9.23
C PHE A 234 -0.90 11.45 -7.77
N GLY A 235 -1.35 10.23 -7.49
CA GLY A 235 -1.08 9.55 -6.23
C GLY A 235 0.39 9.12 -6.11
N LEU A 236 0.86 8.91 -4.89
CA LEU A 236 2.25 8.53 -4.62
C LEU A 236 2.62 7.20 -5.30
N SER A 237 1.75 6.20 -5.22
CA SER A 237 1.93 4.90 -5.90
C SER A 237 2.02 5.03 -7.41
N GLN A 238 1.18 5.90 -8.02
CA GLN A 238 1.19 6.14 -9.45
C GLN A 238 2.50 6.81 -9.90
N LEU A 239 2.96 7.83 -9.18
CA LEU A 239 4.25 8.48 -9.46
C LEU A 239 5.41 7.48 -9.39
N TYR A 240 5.40 6.60 -8.41
CA TYR A 240 6.41 5.58 -8.26
C TYR A 240 6.38 4.56 -9.40
N GLN A 241 5.20 4.09 -9.80
CA GLN A 241 5.02 3.17 -10.92
C GLN A 241 5.45 3.80 -12.24
N LEU A 242 5.06 5.06 -12.51
CA LEU A 242 5.48 5.80 -13.69
C LEU A 242 7.01 5.98 -13.72
N ARG A 243 7.62 6.42 -12.61
CA ARG A 243 9.08 6.52 -12.51
C ARG A 243 9.77 5.19 -12.78
N GLY A 244 9.19 4.10 -12.30
CA GLY A 244 9.71 2.74 -12.50
C GLY A 244 9.63 2.23 -13.96
N ARG A 245 9.01 2.98 -14.87
CA ARG A 245 8.96 2.65 -16.30
C ARG A 245 10.22 3.05 -17.06
N VAL A 246 11.05 3.91 -16.49
CA VAL A 246 12.36 4.27 -17.03
C VAL A 246 13.49 3.69 -16.19
N GLY A 247 14.71 3.62 -16.74
CA GLY A 247 15.87 3.09 -16.05
C GLY A 247 15.87 1.57 -15.89
N ARG A 248 15.35 0.86 -16.88
CA ARG A 248 15.38 -0.61 -16.95
C ARG A 248 16.60 -1.17 -17.67
N GLY A 249 17.31 -0.30 -18.40
CA GLY A 249 18.55 -0.61 -19.10
C GLY A 249 19.78 -0.16 -18.31
N ARG A 250 20.96 -0.25 -18.97
CA ARG A 250 22.26 0.20 -18.43
C ARG A 250 22.48 1.71 -18.50
N GLN A 251 21.60 2.42 -19.20
CA GLN A 251 21.69 3.88 -19.33
C GLN A 251 21.03 4.56 -18.14
N ARG A 252 21.64 5.69 -17.70
CA ARG A 252 21.04 6.49 -16.63
C ARG A 252 19.74 7.12 -17.07
N ALA A 253 18.71 6.92 -16.26
CA ALA A 253 17.39 7.47 -16.50
C ALA A 253 17.09 8.71 -15.63
N TYR A 254 16.13 9.48 -16.08
CA TYR A 254 15.73 10.75 -15.50
C TYR A 254 14.21 10.86 -15.43
N ALA A 255 13.70 11.35 -14.31
CA ALA A 255 12.29 11.65 -14.12
C ALA A 255 12.10 13.12 -13.75
N TYR A 256 11.30 13.83 -14.50
CA TYR A 256 10.95 15.24 -14.28
C TYR A 256 9.49 15.31 -13.85
N LEU A 257 9.25 15.55 -12.57
CA LEU A 257 7.94 15.71 -11.96
C LEU A 257 7.59 17.19 -11.95
N THR A 258 6.74 17.62 -12.88
CA THR A 258 6.47 19.04 -13.06
C THR A 258 5.14 19.47 -12.45
N SER A 259 5.11 20.69 -11.93
CA SER A 259 3.92 21.35 -11.43
C SER A 259 3.56 22.59 -12.26
N ASP A 260 2.35 23.12 -12.05
CA ASP A 260 1.95 24.38 -12.65
C ASP A 260 2.65 25.55 -11.93
N PRO A 261 3.43 26.39 -12.63
CA PRO A 261 4.14 27.49 -12.00
C PRO A 261 3.21 28.55 -11.39
N ASN A 262 1.95 28.62 -11.87
CA ASN A 262 0.97 29.60 -11.41
C ASN A 262 0.06 29.06 -10.29
N ARG A 263 0.29 27.86 -9.79
CA ARG A 263 -0.55 27.23 -8.77
C ARG A 263 0.25 26.78 -7.56
N MET A 264 -0.18 27.22 -6.38
CA MET A 264 0.41 26.71 -5.13
C MET A 264 0.06 25.24 -4.93
N LEU A 265 1.05 24.46 -4.55
CA LEU A 265 0.88 23.05 -4.19
C LEU A 265 0.19 22.93 -2.83
N THR A 266 -0.76 22.01 -2.72
CA THR A 266 -1.30 21.65 -1.41
C THR A 266 -0.21 21.00 -0.55
N PRO A 267 -0.29 21.06 0.82
CA PRO A 267 0.68 20.41 1.70
C PRO A 267 0.86 18.92 1.39
N HIS A 268 -0.23 18.20 1.14
CA HIS A 268 -0.20 16.78 0.76
C HIS A 268 0.48 16.53 -0.59
N ALA A 269 0.25 17.38 -1.59
CA ALA A 269 0.92 17.26 -2.89
C ALA A 269 2.42 17.51 -2.76
N ARG A 270 2.82 18.54 -1.99
CA ARG A 270 4.22 18.84 -1.70
C ARG A 270 4.90 17.65 -1.04
N ARG A 271 4.31 17.10 0.02
CA ARG A 271 4.87 15.96 0.75
C ARG A 271 5.06 14.74 -0.16
N ARG A 272 4.08 14.42 -1.04
CA ARG A 272 4.23 13.31 -2.01
C ARG A 272 5.41 13.53 -2.96
N LEU A 273 5.59 14.75 -3.47
CA LEU A 273 6.68 15.07 -4.39
C LEU A 273 8.05 15.03 -3.69
N GLU A 274 8.14 15.49 -2.44
CA GLU A 274 9.34 15.39 -1.61
C GLU A 274 9.74 13.92 -1.38
N VAL A 275 8.78 13.06 -1.01
CA VAL A 275 9.01 11.63 -0.85
C VAL A 275 9.51 11.01 -2.17
N MET A 276 8.95 11.39 -3.32
CA MET A 276 9.41 10.89 -4.62
C MET A 276 10.85 11.29 -4.96
N GLN A 277 11.32 12.42 -4.45
CA GLN A 277 12.69 12.89 -4.65
C GLN A 277 13.71 12.14 -3.79
N THR A 278 13.29 11.67 -2.60
CA THR A 278 14.16 10.95 -1.65
C THR A 278 14.22 9.44 -1.89
N LEU A 279 13.22 8.86 -2.56
CA LEU A 279 13.13 7.42 -2.80
C LEU A 279 13.99 6.99 -4.00
N ASP A 280 15.26 6.69 -3.81
CA ASP A 280 16.18 6.27 -4.88
C ASP A 280 16.37 4.75 -4.98
N THR A 281 15.89 3.96 -4.02
CA THR A 281 16.17 2.53 -3.90
C THR A 281 15.11 1.64 -4.57
N LEU A 282 15.55 0.51 -5.14
CA LEU A 282 14.67 -0.58 -5.56
C LEU A 282 14.03 -1.21 -4.31
N GLY A 283 12.77 -1.66 -4.43
CA GLY A 283 12.06 -2.25 -3.29
C GLY A 283 11.38 -1.22 -2.38
N ALA A 284 11.57 0.08 -2.64
CA ALA A 284 10.89 1.16 -1.90
C ALA A 284 9.36 1.13 -1.99
N GLY A 285 8.76 0.22 -2.76
CA GLY A 285 7.31 0.03 -2.82
C GLY A 285 6.67 -0.28 -1.47
N PHE A 286 7.39 -0.98 -0.60
CA PHE A 286 6.95 -1.24 0.76
C PHE A 286 7.00 0.04 1.63
N THR A 287 8.11 0.76 1.58
CA THR A 287 8.28 2.07 2.23
C THR A 287 7.26 3.08 1.70
N LEU A 288 6.99 3.05 0.39
CA LEU A 288 5.98 3.88 -0.26
C LEU A 288 4.56 3.59 0.27
N ALA A 289 4.20 2.32 0.47
CA ALA A 289 2.91 1.94 1.04
C ALA A 289 2.75 2.49 2.47
N SER A 290 3.82 2.48 3.27
CA SER A 290 3.83 3.10 4.60
C SER A 290 3.65 4.62 4.53
N TYR A 291 4.36 5.32 3.64
CA TYR A 291 4.18 6.76 3.45
C TYR A 291 2.78 7.13 2.92
N ASP A 292 2.21 6.32 2.01
CA ASP A 292 0.85 6.56 1.51
C ASP A 292 -0.19 6.40 2.65
N MET A 293 0.02 5.46 3.57
CA MET A 293 -0.78 5.30 4.78
C MET A 293 -0.66 6.52 5.71
N ASP A 294 0.56 7.01 5.93
CA ASP A 294 0.81 8.18 6.78
C ASP A 294 0.19 9.46 6.19
N ILE A 295 0.33 9.67 4.87
CA ILE A 295 -0.20 10.85 4.17
C ILE A 295 -1.74 10.86 4.14
N ARG A 296 -2.37 9.68 3.98
CA ARG A 296 -3.83 9.55 3.96
C ARG A 296 -4.46 9.57 5.35
N GLY A 297 -3.66 9.36 6.38
CA GLY A 297 -4.13 9.14 7.74
C GLY A 297 -4.69 7.73 7.94
N ALA A 298 -4.44 7.11 9.07
CA ALA A 298 -4.87 5.75 9.39
C ALA A 298 -6.41 5.52 9.34
N GLY A 299 -7.20 6.61 9.26
CA GLY A 299 -8.67 6.56 9.22
C GLY A 299 -9.31 6.22 7.86
N ASN A 300 -8.55 6.24 6.76
CA ASN A 300 -9.11 6.09 5.39
C ASN A 300 -8.69 4.81 4.67
N LEU A 301 -8.19 3.82 5.40
CA LEU A 301 -7.67 2.55 4.86
C LEU A 301 -8.73 1.60 4.31
N LEU A 302 -10.00 1.89 4.58
CA LEU A 302 -11.14 1.07 4.20
C LEU A 302 -12.09 1.92 3.38
N GLY A 303 -12.23 1.60 2.09
CA GLY A 303 -13.20 2.24 1.21
C GLY A 303 -14.61 2.15 1.80
N ASP A 304 -15.46 3.14 1.49
CA ASP A 304 -16.80 3.34 2.07
C ASP A 304 -17.73 2.12 2.03
N GLU A 305 -17.52 1.17 1.13
CA GLU A 305 -18.35 -0.04 0.98
C GLU A 305 -17.98 -1.20 1.92
N GLN A 306 -16.79 -1.20 2.55
CA GLN A 306 -16.37 -2.23 3.51
C GLN A 306 -16.31 -1.70 4.96
N SER A 307 -16.75 -0.48 5.18
CA SER A 307 -16.63 0.22 6.47
C SER A 307 -17.65 -0.22 7.54
N GLY A 308 -18.66 -1.03 7.21
CA GLY A 308 -19.69 -1.45 8.16
C GLY A 308 -19.12 -2.21 9.36
N HIS A 309 -18.53 -3.37 9.14
CA HIS A 309 -17.99 -4.20 10.23
C HIS A 309 -16.71 -3.64 10.87
N VAL A 310 -15.87 -2.95 10.10
CA VAL A 310 -14.61 -2.38 10.63
C VAL A 310 -14.85 -1.08 11.40
N ARG A 311 -15.91 -0.34 11.10
CA ARG A 311 -16.34 0.82 11.90
C ARG A 311 -16.90 0.40 13.27
N GLU A 312 -17.57 -0.74 13.34
CA GLU A 312 -18.15 -1.26 14.60
C GLU A 312 -17.11 -1.90 15.50
N VAL A 313 -16.11 -2.57 14.93
CA VAL A 313 -15.20 -3.47 15.66
C VAL A 313 -13.78 -2.87 15.82
N GLY A 314 -13.41 -1.90 15.01
CA GLY A 314 -12.04 -1.34 14.96
C GLY A 314 -11.06 -2.21 14.16
N VAL A 315 -10.07 -1.56 13.52
CA VAL A 315 -9.10 -2.24 12.63
C VAL A 315 -8.27 -3.28 13.40
N GLU A 316 -7.93 -2.97 14.63
CA GLU A 316 -7.08 -3.81 15.51
C GLU A 316 -7.79 -5.10 15.90
N LEU A 317 -9.06 -5.02 16.30
CA LEU A 317 -9.85 -6.20 16.67
C LEU A 317 -10.16 -7.07 15.45
N TYR A 318 -10.42 -6.47 14.28
CA TYR A 318 -10.58 -7.23 13.03
C TYR A 318 -9.30 -7.99 12.65
N GLN A 319 -8.12 -7.37 12.82
CA GLN A 319 -6.84 -8.03 12.58
C GLN A 319 -6.60 -9.18 13.54
N GLU A 320 -6.94 -9.00 14.82
CA GLU A 320 -6.80 -10.03 15.82
C GLU A 320 -7.75 -11.21 15.59
N MET A 321 -9.02 -10.93 15.27
CA MET A 321 -9.98 -11.97 14.87
C MET A 321 -9.51 -12.75 13.64
N LEU A 322 -8.92 -12.04 12.65
CA LEU A 322 -8.40 -12.67 11.44
C LEU A 322 -7.18 -13.55 11.77
N ARG A 323 -6.28 -13.09 12.62
CA ARG A 323 -5.10 -13.86 13.09
C ARG A 323 -5.53 -15.14 13.80
N GLN A 324 -6.45 -15.03 14.74
CA GLN A 324 -6.97 -16.17 15.50
C GLN A 324 -7.70 -17.18 14.60
N ALA A 325 -8.53 -16.71 13.66
CA ALA A 325 -9.21 -17.57 12.71
C ALA A 325 -8.22 -18.35 11.80
N VAL A 326 -7.11 -17.71 11.42
CA VAL A 326 -6.05 -18.34 10.63
C VAL A 326 -5.26 -19.35 11.45
N GLU A 327 -4.93 -19.04 12.70
CA GLU A 327 -4.24 -19.95 13.61
C GLU A 327 -5.12 -21.18 13.91
N ALA A 328 -6.41 -20.98 14.19
CA ALA A 328 -7.39 -22.06 14.37
C ALA A 328 -7.52 -22.94 13.12
N ALA A 329 -7.56 -22.32 11.93
CA ALA A 329 -7.61 -23.06 10.66
C ALA A 329 -6.32 -23.86 10.39
N ARG A 330 -5.15 -23.36 10.80
CA ARG A 330 -3.86 -24.04 10.66
C ARG A 330 -3.67 -25.17 11.67
N SER A 331 -4.16 -25.00 12.90
CA SER A 331 -4.04 -26.01 13.96
C SER A 331 -5.03 -27.17 13.85
N GLY A 332 -6.01 -27.09 12.95
CA GLY A 332 -7.01 -28.15 12.75
C GLY A 332 -8.01 -28.31 13.90
N THR A 333 -7.95 -27.48 14.93
CA THR A 333 -8.89 -27.47 16.05
C THR A 333 -10.17 -26.74 15.66
N ARG A 334 -11.22 -27.50 15.33
CA ARG A 334 -12.52 -26.97 14.85
C ARG A 334 -13.58 -26.74 15.94
N ASP A 335 -13.31 -27.06 17.21
CA ASP A 335 -14.37 -27.24 18.19
C ASP A 335 -14.36 -26.31 19.42
N GLU A 336 -13.50 -25.28 19.45
CA GLU A 336 -13.65 -24.24 20.47
C GLU A 336 -13.87 -22.91 19.74
N GLU A 337 -15.05 -22.29 19.96
CA GLU A 337 -15.25 -20.89 19.56
C GLU A 337 -14.13 -20.08 20.23
N PRO A 338 -13.24 -19.40 19.45
CA PRO A 338 -12.15 -18.65 20.04
C PRO A 338 -12.77 -17.55 20.92
N GLU A 339 -12.42 -17.52 22.19
CA GLU A 339 -12.70 -16.36 23.04
C GLU A 339 -12.11 -15.14 22.33
N ILE A 340 -12.98 -14.28 21.81
CA ILE A 340 -12.57 -13.07 21.08
C ILE A 340 -11.86 -12.17 22.09
N GLU A 341 -10.53 -12.20 22.08
CA GLU A 341 -9.73 -11.29 22.88
C GLU A 341 -10.00 -9.85 22.44
N TRP A 342 -10.75 -9.13 23.23
CA TRP A 342 -11.08 -7.74 22.97
C TRP A 342 -9.96 -6.80 23.41
N THR A 343 -9.81 -5.69 22.74
CA THR A 343 -8.78 -4.69 23.06
C THR A 343 -9.43 -3.33 23.34
N PRO A 344 -9.10 -2.68 24.48
CA PRO A 344 -9.61 -1.37 24.81
C PRO A 344 -9.27 -0.29 23.76
N GLN A 345 -10.24 0.55 23.42
CA GLN A 345 -10.04 1.71 22.53
C GLN A 345 -9.62 2.93 23.34
N LEU A 346 -8.45 3.48 23.06
CA LEU A 346 -7.92 4.65 23.74
C LEU A 346 -7.74 5.82 22.79
N ASN A 347 -8.50 6.89 22.98
CA ASN A 347 -8.41 8.14 22.22
C ASN A 347 -7.84 9.25 23.12
N LEU A 348 -6.54 9.35 23.18
CA LEU A 348 -5.86 10.31 24.06
C LEU A 348 -5.40 11.59 23.33
N GLY A 349 -5.49 11.62 21.99
CA GLY A 349 -4.99 12.74 21.17
C GLY A 349 -3.47 12.90 21.23
N LEU A 350 -2.75 11.78 21.29
CA LEU A 350 -1.30 11.70 21.36
C LEU A 350 -0.73 11.16 20.05
N GLU A 351 0.46 11.59 19.70
CA GLU A 351 1.24 10.93 18.66
C GLU A 351 1.89 9.66 19.23
N VAL A 352 1.56 8.51 18.63
CA VAL A 352 1.97 7.18 19.08
C VAL A 352 2.60 6.46 17.90
N ARG A 353 3.93 6.60 17.75
CA ARG A 353 4.70 5.97 16.66
C ARG A 353 6.16 5.77 17.04
N ILE A 354 6.87 4.92 16.30
CA ILE A 354 8.34 4.86 16.32
C ILE A 354 8.83 5.74 15.16
N PRO A 355 9.45 6.91 15.44
CA PRO A 355 9.94 7.82 14.41
C PRO A 355 11.01 7.16 13.53
N GLU A 356 11.08 7.53 12.27
CA GLU A 356 12.10 7.06 11.33
C GLU A 356 13.50 7.55 11.72
N GLU A 357 13.58 8.75 12.27
CA GLU A 357 14.80 9.35 12.78
C GLU A 357 15.38 8.57 13.97
N TYR A 358 14.50 7.84 14.70
CA TYR A 358 14.90 7.01 15.84
C TYR A 358 15.30 5.60 15.42
N VAL A 359 14.51 4.95 14.57
CA VAL A 359 14.82 3.63 14.00
C VAL A 359 14.67 3.73 12.49
N ALA A 360 15.77 3.94 11.77
CA ALA A 360 15.75 4.16 10.32
C ALA A 360 15.29 2.93 9.52
N ASP A 361 15.66 1.72 9.97
CA ASP A 361 15.29 0.48 9.30
C ASP A 361 13.82 0.12 9.53
N LEU A 362 13.04 0.08 8.45
CA LEU A 362 11.62 -0.23 8.48
C LEU A 362 11.33 -1.65 8.99
N THR A 363 12.16 -2.64 8.63
CA THR A 363 11.97 -4.03 9.05
C THR A 363 12.14 -4.16 10.55
N VAL A 364 13.13 -3.44 11.10
CA VAL A 364 13.36 -3.35 12.54
C VAL A 364 12.19 -2.65 13.22
N ARG A 365 11.71 -1.51 12.69
CA ARG A 365 10.53 -0.81 13.24
C ARG A 365 9.30 -1.72 13.31
N LEU A 366 9.01 -2.47 12.24
CA LEU A 366 7.86 -3.38 12.20
C LEU A 366 8.01 -4.55 13.19
N SER A 367 9.24 -5.08 13.33
CA SER A 367 9.50 -6.11 14.34
C SER A 367 9.29 -5.60 15.76
N LEU A 368 9.68 -4.33 16.02
CA LEU A 368 9.46 -3.68 17.30
C LEU A 368 7.97 -3.45 17.57
N TYR A 369 7.18 -2.98 16.58
CA TYR A 369 5.73 -2.86 16.73
C TYR A 369 5.06 -4.20 17.08
N ARG A 370 5.49 -5.31 16.44
CA ARG A 370 4.97 -6.64 16.77
C ARG A 370 5.33 -7.08 18.19
N ARG A 371 6.58 -6.88 18.59
CA ARG A 371 7.02 -7.20 19.96
C ARG A 371 6.23 -6.39 20.99
N ILE A 372 6.07 -5.10 20.74
CA ILE A 372 5.33 -4.19 21.61
C ILE A 372 3.84 -4.58 21.68
N ALA A 373 3.20 -4.95 20.56
CA ALA A 373 1.80 -5.35 20.52
C ALA A 373 1.51 -6.66 21.28
N ASN A 374 2.49 -7.58 21.31
CA ASN A 374 2.38 -8.91 21.93
C ASN A 374 2.92 -8.97 23.37
N MET A 375 3.26 -7.83 23.98
CA MET A 375 3.74 -7.80 25.38
C MET A 375 2.58 -7.94 26.37
N ASP A 376 2.63 -8.99 27.19
CA ASP A 376 1.61 -9.26 28.20
C ASP A 376 2.02 -8.80 29.60
N VAL A 377 3.30 -8.57 29.87
CA VAL A 377 3.83 -8.29 31.22
C VAL A 377 4.64 -6.99 31.27
N ALA A 378 4.42 -6.19 32.31
CA ALA A 378 5.16 -4.92 32.51
C ALA A 378 6.70 -5.09 32.52
N ALA A 379 7.21 -6.23 33.01
CA ALA A 379 8.64 -6.54 33.03
C ALA A 379 9.24 -6.69 31.61
N GLU A 380 8.45 -7.11 30.63
CA GLU A 380 8.88 -7.19 29.24
C GLU A 380 9.00 -5.79 28.62
N ALA A 381 8.11 -4.87 29.03
CA ALA A 381 8.17 -3.48 28.60
C ALA A 381 9.46 -2.81 29.06
N ASP A 382 9.84 -2.97 30.33
CA ASP A 382 11.08 -2.40 30.88
C ASP A 382 12.32 -2.98 30.19
N SER A 383 12.35 -4.27 29.91
CA SER A 383 13.42 -4.94 29.17
C SER A 383 13.56 -4.41 27.74
N LEU A 384 12.43 -4.21 27.04
CA LEU A 384 12.42 -3.67 25.68
C LEU A 384 12.81 -2.20 25.66
N VAL A 385 12.38 -1.42 26.63
CA VAL A 385 12.80 -0.02 26.82
C VAL A 385 14.32 0.06 26.98
N ALA A 386 14.91 -0.79 27.83
CA ALA A 386 16.35 -0.86 28.02
C ALA A 386 17.09 -1.22 26.72
N GLU A 387 16.59 -2.22 25.98
CA GLU A 387 17.13 -2.59 24.65
C GLU A 387 17.08 -1.42 23.66
N LEU A 388 15.96 -0.72 23.60
CA LEU A 388 15.78 0.40 22.66
C LEU A 388 16.73 1.56 23.00
N VAL A 389 16.89 1.88 24.29
CA VAL A 389 17.82 2.93 24.74
C VAL A 389 19.26 2.57 24.42
N ASP A 390 19.64 1.30 24.61
CA ASP A 390 21.00 0.82 24.33
C ASP A 390 21.32 0.84 22.82
N ARG A 391 20.36 0.47 21.97
CA ARG A 391 20.56 0.36 20.53
C ARG A 391 20.39 1.66 19.74
N PHE A 392 19.46 2.50 20.15
CA PHE A 392 19.01 3.65 19.38
C PHE A 392 19.08 4.98 20.15
N GLY A 393 19.49 4.95 21.42
CA GLY A 393 19.57 6.14 22.27
C GLY A 393 18.27 6.45 23.02
N PRO A 394 18.18 7.64 23.64
CA PRO A 394 17.03 8.02 24.49
C PRO A 394 15.71 7.93 23.74
N LEU A 395 14.67 7.39 24.40
CA LEU A 395 13.34 7.24 23.81
C LEU A 395 12.75 8.60 23.43
N PRO A 396 12.37 8.84 22.17
CA PRO A 396 11.58 9.98 21.76
C PRO A 396 10.20 9.97 22.41
N GLU A 397 9.57 11.13 22.51
CA GLU A 397 8.23 11.27 23.12
C GLU A 397 7.16 10.37 22.49
N PRO A 398 7.03 10.24 21.15
CA PRO A 398 6.05 9.34 20.53
C PRO A 398 6.23 7.87 20.91
N VAL A 399 7.48 7.44 21.17
CA VAL A 399 7.78 6.06 21.62
C VAL A 399 7.41 5.87 23.09
N ARG A 400 7.69 6.86 23.95
CA ARG A 400 7.22 6.84 25.35
C ARG A 400 5.70 6.78 25.43
N ASN A 401 5.01 7.55 24.60
CA ASN A 401 3.55 7.52 24.49
C ASN A 401 3.03 6.14 24.07
N LEU A 402 3.73 5.45 23.17
CA LEU A 402 3.38 4.10 22.74
C LEU A 402 3.39 3.11 23.91
N PHE A 403 4.45 3.10 24.73
CA PHE A 403 4.52 2.25 25.93
C PHE A 403 3.44 2.60 26.96
N ALA A 404 3.20 3.89 27.20
CA ALA A 404 2.17 4.36 28.12
C ALA A 404 0.75 3.92 27.68
N VAL A 405 0.46 3.95 26.37
CA VAL A 405 -0.81 3.50 25.81
C VAL A 405 -0.99 1.99 26.01
N ILE A 406 0.07 1.19 25.82
CA ILE A 406 -0.01 -0.26 25.99
C ILE A 406 -0.23 -0.64 27.45
N GLU A 407 0.51 -0.03 28.36
CA GLU A 407 0.30 -0.23 29.80
C GLU A 407 -1.15 0.12 30.20
N LEU A 408 -1.66 1.23 29.68
CA LEU A 408 -3.02 1.66 29.95
C LEU A 408 -4.06 0.69 29.36
N LYS A 409 -3.84 0.12 28.18
CA LYS A 409 -4.70 -0.91 27.59
C LYS A 409 -4.79 -2.14 28.49
N GLN A 410 -3.66 -2.61 29.03
CA GLN A 410 -3.63 -3.75 29.95
C GLN A 410 -4.41 -3.47 31.24
N LEU A 411 -4.24 -2.28 31.80
CA LEU A 411 -5.02 -1.87 33.00
C LEU A 411 -6.52 -1.80 32.69
N CYS A 412 -6.92 -1.24 31.54
CA CYS A 412 -8.30 -1.16 31.09
C CYS A 412 -8.95 -2.54 30.90
N LYS A 413 -8.22 -3.53 30.34
CA LYS A 413 -8.69 -4.93 30.25
C LYS A 413 -9.05 -5.48 31.61
N ARG A 414 -8.22 -5.26 32.62
CA ARG A 414 -8.45 -5.77 34.00
C ARG A 414 -9.67 -5.19 34.69
N VAL A 415 -10.10 -4.00 34.25
CA VAL A 415 -11.27 -3.27 34.85
C VAL A 415 -12.51 -3.36 33.94
N ASN A 416 -12.43 -4.12 32.82
CA ASN A 416 -13.50 -4.25 31.82
C ASN A 416 -13.87 -2.92 31.13
N ILE A 417 -12.89 -2.03 30.92
CA ILE A 417 -13.08 -0.75 30.24
C ILE A 417 -12.86 -0.96 28.73
N GLU A 418 -13.93 -0.80 27.95
CA GLU A 418 -13.92 -0.96 26.49
C GLU A 418 -13.36 0.28 25.77
N LYS A 419 -13.68 1.47 26.29
CA LYS A 419 -13.29 2.72 25.62
C LYS A 419 -12.91 3.82 26.62
N VAL A 420 -11.84 4.56 26.29
CA VAL A 420 -11.43 5.78 26.99
C VAL A 420 -11.23 6.89 25.96
N ASP A 421 -11.98 7.97 26.11
CA ASP A 421 -11.79 9.21 25.33
C ASP A 421 -11.28 10.30 26.29
N ALA A 422 -10.08 10.84 26.03
CA ALA A 422 -9.48 11.90 26.83
C ALA A 422 -9.30 13.18 26.02
N GLY A 423 -9.74 14.29 26.58
CA GLY A 423 -9.67 15.61 25.95
C GLY A 423 -9.26 16.72 26.92
N PRO A 424 -9.17 17.97 26.44
CA PRO A 424 -8.73 19.11 27.26
C PRO A 424 -9.63 19.38 28.48
N LYS A 425 -10.90 18.93 28.42
CA LYS A 425 -11.92 19.20 29.46
C LYS A 425 -12.13 18.03 30.42
N GLY A 426 -11.63 16.82 30.13
CA GLY A 426 -11.83 15.65 30.96
C GLY A 426 -11.68 14.33 30.22
N LEU A 427 -12.14 13.29 30.89
CA LEU A 427 -12.09 11.89 30.49
C LEU A 427 -13.51 11.33 30.37
N SER A 428 -13.73 10.47 29.38
CA SER A 428 -14.96 9.66 29.24
C SER A 428 -14.57 8.19 29.13
N ILE A 429 -15.21 7.34 29.94
CA ILE A 429 -14.97 5.90 30.00
C ILE A 429 -16.27 5.16 29.71
N ALA A 430 -16.20 4.13 28.87
CA ALA A 430 -17.25 3.17 28.65
C ALA A 430 -16.78 1.79 29.10
N PHE A 431 -17.62 1.09 29.89
CA PHE A 431 -17.39 -0.28 30.29
C PHE A 431 -17.97 -1.26 29.26
N ARG A 432 -17.29 -2.37 29.04
CA ARG A 432 -17.73 -3.39 28.10
C ARG A 432 -19.05 -4.01 28.57
N GLY A 433 -20.02 -4.08 27.66
CA GLY A 433 -21.36 -4.53 27.97
C GLY A 433 -22.11 -3.65 28.98
N ASN A 434 -21.60 -2.44 29.27
CA ASN A 434 -22.08 -1.56 30.35
C ASN A 434 -22.02 -2.21 31.77
N GLU A 435 -21.11 -3.17 31.97
CA GLU A 435 -20.96 -3.91 33.19
C GLU A 435 -19.65 -3.54 33.92
N PHE A 436 -19.75 -3.33 35.23
CA PHE A 436 -18.63 -3.21 36.15
C PHE A 436 -18.71 -4.28 37.21
N ALA A 437 -17.58 -4.89 37.59
CA ALA A 437 -17.54 -6.06 38.45
C ALA A 437 -18.23 -5.88 39.84
N LYS A 438 -18.15 -4.65 40.41
CA LYS A 438 -18.74 -4.31 41.71
C LYS A 438 -19.53 -3.00 41.62
N PRO A 439 -20.76 -2.99 41.06
CA PRO A 439 -21.51 -1.75 40.79
C PRO A 439 -21.75 -0.88 42.02
N ASP A 440 -22.03 -1.47 43.17
CA ASP A 440 -22.30 -0.76 44.42
C ASP A 440 -21.07 0.06 44.87
N GLN A 441 -19.88 -0.51 44.74
CA GLN A 441 -18.63 0.17 45.07
C GLN A 441 -18.33 1.32 44.07
N LEU A 442 -18.64 1.13 42.78
CA LEU A 442 -18.51 2.16 41.78
C LEU A 442 -19.42 3.37 42.09
N VAL A 443 -20.68 3.11 42.46
CA VAL A 443 -21.65 4.15 42.82
C VAL A 443 -21.16 4.92 44.06
N ALA A 444 -20.70 4.22 45.09
CA ALA A 444 -20.15 4.83 46.30
C ALA A 444 -18.90 5.67 46.01
N TRP A 445 -18.01 5.20 45.12
CA TRP A 445 -16.83 5.90 44.69
C TRP A 445 -17.20 7.17 43.89
N ILE A 446 -18.17 7.09 42.96
CA ILE A 446 -18.68 8.27 42.20
C ILE A 446 -19.24 9.31 43.16
N ALA A 447 -20.06 8.90 44.15
CA ALA A 447 -20.63 9.80 45.13
C ALA A 447 -19.56 10.53 45.96
N GLY A 448 -18.43 9.85 46.25
CA GLY A 448 -17.28 10.42 46.99
C GLY A 448 -16.47 11.44 46.18
N LYS A 449 -16.61 11.51 44.85
CA LYS A 449 -15.83 12.44 43.97
C LYS A 449 -16.45 13.85 43.83
N ALA A 450 -17.37 14.24 44.72
CA ALA A 450 -17.89 15.61 44.83
C ALA A 450 -18.37 16.23 43.50
N GLY A 451 -19.04 15.48 42.68
CA GLY A 451 -19.61 15.95 41.40
C GLY A 451 -18.59 16.08 40.22
N LYS A 452 -17.32 15.79 40.47
CA LYS A 452 -16.30 15.74 39.38
C LYS A 452 -16.47 14.54 38.45
N VAL A 453 -17.09 13.47 38.94
CA VAL A 453 -17.39 12.27 38.18
C VAL A 453 -18.91 12.09 38.09
N ARG A 454 -19.39 11.80 36.89
CA ARG A 454 -20.82 11.56 36.60
C ARG A 454 -20.98 10.34 35.71
N LEU A 455 -22.02 9.57 35.97
CA LEU A 455 -22.48 8.52 35.05
C LEU A 455 -23.58 9.11 34.17
N GLY A 456 -23.41 9.10 32.86
CA GLY A 456 -24.38 9.56 31.88
C GLY A 456 -25.51 8.54 31.67
N ALA A 457 -26.62 8.99 31.04
CA ALA A 457 -27.71 8.12 30.64
C ALA A 457 -27.31 7.06 29.60
N ASP A 458 -26.20 7.28 28.92
CA ASP A 458 -25.56 6.38 27.95
C ASP A 458 -24.58 5.39 28.60
N HIS A 459 -24.64 5.23 29.93
CA HIS A 459 -23.76 4.41 30.75
C HIS A 459 -22.26 4.78 30.66
N ARG A 460 -21.93 5.96 30.14
CA ARG A 460 -20.56 6.47 30.14
C ARG A 460 -20.26 7.22 31.43
N MET A 461 -19.14 6.89 32.01
CA MET A 461 -18.60 7.63 33.13
C MET A 461 -17.76 8.80 32.63
N VAL A 462 -18.13 10.00 33.00
CA VAL A 462 -17.42 11.25 32.62
C VAL A 462 -16.77 11.86 33.85
N MET A 463 -15.45 12.11 33.75
CA MET A 463 -14.68 12.81 34.78
C MET A 463 -14.27 14.19 34.23
N GLN A 464 -14.66 15.24 34.95
CA GLN A 464 -14.26 16.61 34.64
C GLN A 464 -12.89 16.90 35.27
N GLN A 465 -11.86 17.00 34.44
CA GLN A 465 -10.50 17.33 34.85
C GLN A 465 -9.83 18.13 33.71
N ALA A 466 -9.39 19.33 33.98
CA ALA A 466 -8.69 20.13 32.97
C ALA A 466 -7.32 19.49 32.64
N MET A 467 -7.13 19.13 31.37
CA MET A 467 -5.90 18.55 30.82
C MET A 467 -5.56 19.24 29.48
N PRO A 468 -5.10 20.49 29.54
CA PRO A 468 -4.82 21.26 28.33
C PRO A 468 -3.68 20.66 27.49
N ARG A 469 -2.71 20.01 28.12
CA ARG A 469 -1.62 19.32 27.45
C ARG A 469 -1.98 17.87 27.18
N ALA A 470 -1.72 17.42 25.96
CA ALA A 470 -1.97 16.03 25.57
C ALA A 470 -1.11 15.04 26.37
N GLU A 471 0.12 15.43 26.69
CA GLU A 471 1.13 14.64 27.43
C GLU A 471 0.68 14.24 28.86
N ASP A 472 -0.20 15.04 29.49
CA ASP A 472 -0.71 14.76 30.85
C ASP A 472 -1.82 13.70 30.86
N ARG A 473 -2.46 13.43 29.72
CA ARG A 473 -3.65 12.56 29.61
C ARG A 473 -3.37 11.10 29.95
N PRO A 474 -2.27 10.44 29.48
CA PRO A 474 -1.99 9.05 29.85
C PRO A 474 -1.86 8.84 31.33
N GLN A 475 -1.16 9.73 32.03
CA GLN A 475 -0.97 9.65 33.47
C GLN A 475 -2.30 9.86 34.22
N ALA A 476 -3.11 10.83 33.81
CA ALA A 476 -4.43 11.04 34.39
C ALA A 476 -5.37 9.83 34.19
N CYS A 477 -5.36 9.24 32.97
CA CYS A 477 -6.10 8.00 32.70
C CYS A 477 -5.60 6.84 33.54
N LYS A 478 -4.27 6.68 33.68
CA LYS A 478 -3.66 5.60 34.48
C LYS A 478 -4.07 5.69 35.94
N VAL A 479 -4.02 6.88 36.54
CA VAL A 479 -4.45 7.11 37.93
C VAL A 479 -5.94 6.73 38.10
N LEU A 480 -6.80 7.20 37.19
CA LEU A 480 -8.22 6.88 37.26
C LEU A 480 -8.49 5.38 37.13
N VAL A 481 -7.85 4.71 36.15
CA VAL A 481 -8.04 3.25 35.95
C VAL A 481 -7.48 2.46 37.12
N GLN A 482 -6.39 2.90 37.75
CA GLN A 482 -5.87 2.27 38.98
C GLN A 482 -6.80 2.44 40.17
N GLU A 483 -7.43 3.61 40.34
CA GLU A 483 -8.47 3.79 41.36
C GLU A 483 -9.65 2.85 41.14
N LEU A 484 -10.11 2.70 39.88
CA LEU A 484 -11.17 1.76 39.55
C LEU A 484 -10.74 0.30 39.73
N LEU A 485 -9.49 -0.05 39.41
CA LEU A 485 -8.94 -1.37 39.66
C LEU A 485 -8.96 -1.75 41.16
N ALA A 486 -8.64 -0.80 42.03
CA ALA A 486 -8.68 -0.99 43.48
C ALA A 486 -10.10 -1.30 44.02
N LEU A 487 -11.17 -0.96 43.27
CA LEU A 487 -12.53 -1.31 43.60
C LEU A 487 -12.88 -2.74 43.17
N VAL A 488 -12.19 -3.29 42.20
CA VAL A 488 -12.46 -4.62 41.63
C VAL A 488 -11.72 -5.70 42.39
N VAL A 489 -10.51 -5.41 42.85
CA VAL A 489 -9.71 -6.27 43.71
C VAL A 489 -10.25 -6.20 45.14
#